data_dd520e15ac964b81bbc1ab72f52b75ff
#
_entry.id   dd520e15ac964b81bbc1ab72f52b75ff
#
_cell.length_a   1.000
_cell.length_b   1.000
_cell.length_c   1.000
_cell.angle_alpha   90.00
_cell.angle_beta   90.00
_cell.angle_gamma   90.00
#
_symmetry.space_group_name_H-M   'P 1'
#
loop_
_entity.id
_entity.type
_entity.pdbx_description
1 polymer ?
#
loop_
_entity_poly.entity_id
_entity_poly.type
_entity_poly.pdbx_seq_one_letter_code
_entity_poly.pdbx_strand_id
1 'polypeptide(L)'
;NSFNIADSKCFIGSTWNFISNNNKGSMALAGAGCTSFSSPIVWSINKDGMFVLKIVEAGVKSKTVQSGFLLKVANQTETSFELIDKIDVAGQQKDIVYHFKKTN
;
A
#
# COMPACT_ATOMS: atom_id res chain seq x y z
N ASN A 1 -3.35 1.71 12.25
CA ASN A 1 -2.47 0.82 11.49
C ASN A 1 -2.63 1.07 9.99
N SER A 2 -1.54 1.02 9.27
CA SER A 2 -1.57 1.13 7.82
C SER A 2 -2.16 -0.14 7.23
N PHE A 3 -3.12 0.03 6.34
CA PHE A 3 -3.80 -1.06 5.62
C PHE A 3 -4.38 -2.13 6.56
N ASN A 4 -4.66 -1.76 7.81
CA ASN A 4 -5.16 -2.66 8.85
C ASN A 4 -4.21 -3.84 9.15
N ILE A 5 -2.91 -3.66 8.93
CA ILE A 5 -1.90 -4.70 9.12
C ILE A 5 -0.95 -4.35 10.26
N ALA A 6 -0.32 -3.17 10.19
CA ALA A 6 0.75 -2.80 11.11
C ALA A 6 0.92 -1.29 11.14
N ASP A 7 1.71 -0.81 12.10
CA ASP A 7 2.10 0.60 12.13
C ASP A 7 2.78 0.99 10.82
N SER A 8 2.57 2.25 10.42
CA SER A 8 3.17 2.75 9.18
C SER A 8 4.69 2.62 9.16
N LYS A 9 5.34 2.73 10.31
CA LYS A 9 6.80 2.57 10.41
C LYS A 9 7.27 1.18 10.01
N CYS A 10 6.41 0.16 10.10
CA CYS A 10 6.76 -1.20 9.70
C CYS A 10 6.85 -1.36 8.19
N PHE A 11 6.36 -0.39 7.45
CA PHE A 11 6.43 -0.40 5.99
C PHE A 11 7.74 0.15 5.46
N ILE A 12 8.55 0.78 6.32
CA ILE A 12 9.88 1.24 5.94
C ILE A 12 10.75 0.02 5.63
N GLY A 13 11.35 -0.01 4.43
CA GLY A 13 12.15 -1.14 4.00
C GLY A 13 11.35 -2.33 3.49
N SER A 14 10.02 -2.22 3.42
CA SER A 14 9.21 -3.29 2.85
C SER A 14 9.48 -3.45 1.36
N THR A 15 9.23 -4.65 0.85
CA THR A 15 9.44 -4.98 -0.55
C THR A 15 8.09 -5.17 -1.24
N TRP A 16 7.94 -4.54 -2.41
CA TRP A 16 6.71 -4.61 -3.18
C TRP A 16 7.04 -4.95 -4.63
N ASN A 17 6.28 -5.86 -5.20
CA ASN A 17 6.40 -6.23 -6.60
C ASN A 17 5.04 -6.00 -7.28
N PHE A 18 5.03 -5.16 -8.31
CA PHE A 18 3.81 -4.85 -9.06
C PHE A 18 3.95 -5.41 -10.48
N ILE A 19 3.08 -6.34 -10.82
CA ILE A 19 3.08 -6.99 -12.13
C ILE A 19 1.98 -6.35 -12.97
N SER A 20 2.37 -5.58 -13.98
CA SER A 20 1.43 -4.71 -14.69
C SER A 20 0.50 -5.45 -15.63
N ASN A 21 0.92 -6.58 -16.20
CA ASN A 21 0.12 -7.23 -17.23
C ASN A 21 -1.07 -8.04 -16.69
N ASN A 22 -1.13 -8.28 -15.37
CA ASN A 22 -2.28 -8.98 -14.78
C ASN A 22 -2.80 -8.32 -13.50
N ASN A 23 -2.29 -7.13 -13.18
CA ASN A 23 -2.72 -6.33 -12.04
C ASN A 23 -2.58 -7.06 -10.71
N LYS A 24 -1.55 -7.88 -10.59
CA LYS A 24 -1.23 -8.62 -9.37
C LYS A 24 0.17 -8.28 -8.91
N GLY A 25 0.57 -8.85 -7.80
CA GLY A 25 1.90 -8.67 -7.28
C GLY A 25 2.03 -9.24 -5.90
N SER A 26 3.01 -8.75 -5.16
CA SER A 26 3.28 -9.23 -3.80
C SER A 26 3.89 -8.12 -2.97
N MET A 27 3.80 -8.29 -1.65
CA MET A 27 4.45 -7.38 -0.71
C MET A 27 4.97 -8.17 0.48
N ALA A 28 5.98 -7.63 1.14
CA ALA A 28 6.55 -8.23 2.34
C ALA A 28 7.06 -7.15 3.28
N LEU A 29 6.71 -7.27 4.55
CA LEU A 29 7.21 -6.42 5.63
C LEU A 29 8.40 -7.12 6.29
N ALA A 30 9.45 -6.36 6.54
CA ALA A 30 10.65 -6.89 7.18
C ALA A 30 11.25 -5.88 8.17
N GLY A 31 10.44 -4.96 8.68
CA GLY A 31 10.90 -3.93 9.61
C GLY A 31 11.37 -4.50 10.93
N ALA A 32 12.43 -3.93 11.49
CA ALA A 32 12.95 -4.32 12.80
C ALA A 32 11.88 -4.07 13.87
N GLY A 33 11.68 -5.05 14.76
CA GLY A 33 10.68 -4.95 15.80
C GLY A 33 9.25 -5.16 15.34
N CYS A 34 9.04 -5.49 14.06
CA CYS A 34 7.72 -5.73 13.51
C CYS A 34 7.55 -7.20 13.18
N THR A 35 6.31 -7.69 13.25
CA THR A 35 6.00 -9.05 12.83
C THR A 35 6.20 -9.17 11.32
N SER A 36 6.88 -10.22 10.89
CA SER A 36 7.01 -10.51 9.46
C SER A 36 5.65 -10.81 8.86
N PHE A 37 5.41 -10.23 7.68
CA PHE A 37 4.15 -10.43 6.99
C PHE A 37 4.41 -10.36 5.49
N SER A 38 3.84 -11.28 4.73
CA SER A 38 3.91 -11.25 3.28
C SER A 38 2.56 -11.64 2.71
N SER A 39 2.26 -11.11 1.54
CA SER A 39 0.95 -11.35 0.92
C SER A 39 1.00 -11.11 -0.58
N PRO A 40 0.24 -11.88 -1.36
CA PRO A 40 -0.12 -11.43 -2.69
C PRO A 40 -0.94 -10.15 -2.62
N ILE A 41 -0.85 -9.34 -3.65
CA ILE A 41 -1.67 -8.13 -3.77
C ILE A 41 -2.38 -8.12 -5.12
N VAL A 42 -3.48 -7.38 -5.16
CA VAL A 42 -4.17 -7.02 -6.40
C VAL A 42 -4.23 -5.51 -6.45
N TRP A 43 -3.86 -4.94 -7.58
CA TRP A 43 -3.82 -3.49 -7.73
C TRP A 43 -4.34 -3.06 -9.08
N SER A 44 -4.81 -1.83 -9.15
CA SER A 44 -5.27 -1.25 -10.41
C SER A 44 -5.31 0.27 -10.30
N ILE A 45 -5.42 0.94 -11.44
CA ILE A 45 -5.70 2.37 -11.49
C ILE A 45 -7.14 2.51 -11.96
N ASN A 46 -7.98 3.18 -11.18
CA ASN A 46 -9.38 3.34 -11.56
C ASN A 46 -9.56 4.51 -12.54
N LYS A 47 -10.79 4.72 -12.96
CA LYS A 47 -11.09 5.76 -13.96
C LYS A 47 -10.80 7.18 -13.47
N ASP A 48 -10.72 7.37 -12.15
CA ASP A 48 -10.41 8.67 -11.56
C ASP A 48 -8.90 8.86 -11.35
N GLY A 49 -8.08 7.91 -11.81
CA GLY A 49 -6.63 7.96 -11.65
C GLY A 49 -6.13 7.58 -10.29
N MET A 50 -6.99 7.02 -9.43
CA MET A 50 -6.58 6.57 -8.11
C MET A 50 -6.03 5.16 -8.15
N PHE A 51 -5.03 4.89 -7.30
CA PHE A 51 -4.46 3.57 -7.13
C PHE A 51 -5.34 2.77 -6.18
N VAL A 52 -5.81 1.61 -6.63
CA VAL A 52 -6.62 0.70 -5.82
C VAL A 52 -5.75 -0.48 -5.41
N LEU A 53 -5.63 -0.72 -4.10
CA LEU A 53 -4.75 -1.75 -3.57
C LEU A 53 -5.54 -2.70 -2.68
N LYS A 54 -5.44 -4.00 -2.96
CA LYS A 54 -5.98 -5.07 -2.10
C LYS A 54 -4.84 -5.94 -1.63
N ILE A 55 -4.76 -6.16 -0.32
CA ILE A 55 -3.77 -7.03 0.30
C ILE A 55 -4.49 -8.33 0.69
N VAL A 56 -4.21 -9.40 -0.06
CA VAL A 56 -5.04 -10.61 -0.04
C VAL A 56 -5.01 -11.29 1.33
N GLU A 57 -3.83 -11.37 1.95
CA GLU A 57 -3.66 -12.08 3.22
C GLU A 57 -3.84 -11.20 4.45
N ALA A 58 -4.39 -10.01 4.29
CA ALA A 58 -4.65 -9.15 5.45
C ALA A 58 -5.63 -9.78 6.43
N GLY A 59 -6.43 -10.73 5.98
CA GLY A 59 -7.25 -11.57 6.85
C GLY A 59 -8.40 -10.85 7.54
N VAL A 60 -8.61 -9.60 7.24
CA VAL A 60 -9.61 -8.78 7.90
C VAL A 60 -10.87 -8.75 7.06
N LYS A 61 -11.99 -8.86 7.74
CA LYS A 61 -13.31 -8.91 7.09
C LYS A 61 -13.91 -7.53 6.88
N SER A 62 -13.11 -6.47 6.98
CA SER A 62 -13.62 -5.14 6.74
C SER A 62 -13.92 -4.91 5.26
N LYS A 63 -14.91 -4.09 5.02
CA LYS A 63 -15.31 -3.76 3.66
C LYS A 63 -14.17 -3.06 2.89
N THR A 64 -13.38 -2.24 3.59
CA THR A 64 -12.26 -1.54 2.98
C THR A 64 -11.20 -2.52 2.46
N VAL A 65 -10.89 -3.56 3.23
CA VAL A 65 -9.94 -4.58 2.79
C VAL A 65 -10.46 -5.33 1.57
N GLN A 66 -11.74 -5.67 1.56
CA GLN A 66 -12.36 -6.38 0.43
C GLN A 66 -12.49 -5.51 -0.82
N SER A 67 -12.82 -4.23 -0.64
CA SER A 67 -13.02 -3.29 -1.74
C SER A 67 -11.72 -2.69 -2.27
N GLY A 68 -10.66 -2.75 -1.47
CA GLY A 68 -9.38 -2.14 -1.79
C GLY A 68 -9.23 -0.77 -1.15
N PHE A 69 -7.98 -0.39 -0.94
CA PHE A 69 -7.62 0.94 -0.44
C PHE A 69 -7.43 1.88 -1.61
N LEU A 70 -8.00 3.08 -1.52
CA LEU A 70 -7.85 4.11 -2.55
C LEU A 70 -6.72 5.04 -2.15
N LEU A 71 -5.72 5.14 -3.01
CA LEU A 71 -4.52 5.92 -2.74
C LEU A 71 -4.27 6.88 -3.90
N LYS A 72 -3.69 8.03 -3.59
CA LYS A 72 -3.31 8.99 -4.62
C LYS A 72 -1.89 8.70 -5.07
N VAL A 73 -1.66 8.67 -6.38
CA VAL A 73 -0.31 8.55 -6.94
C VAL A 73 0.29 9.93 -7.08
N ALA A 74 1.52 10.09 -6.64
CA ALA A 74 2.22 11.38 -6.72
C ALA A 74 3.68 11.17 -7.05
N ASN A 75 4.29 12.21 -7.61
CA ASN A 75 5.74 12.29 -7.86
C ASN A 75 6.31 11.06 -8.56
N GLN A 76 5.59 10.56 -9.55
CA GLN A 76 6.02 9.38 -10.31
C GLN A 76 7.18 9.73 -11.23
N THR A 77 8.24 8.92 -11.15
CA THR A 77 9.38 8.98 -12.07
C THR A 77 9.63 7.59 -12.64
N GLU A 78 10.69 7.42 -13.41
CA GLU A 78 11.06 6.10 -13.95
C GLU A 78 11.51 5.13 -12.86
N THR A 79 11.95 5.64 -11.71
CA THR A 79 12.54 4.82 -10.64
C THR A 79 11.84 4.94 -9.31
N SER A 80 10.81 5.76 -9.20
CA SER A 80 10.14 5.97 -7.92
C SER A 80 8.73 6.49 -8.12
N PHE A 81 7.92 6.35 -7.10
CA PHE A 81 6.60 6.97 -7.01
C PHE A 81 6.17 7.02 -5.55
N GLU A 82 5.12 7.76 -5.28
CA GLU A 82 4.54 7.86 -3.96
C GLU A 82 3.07 7.49 -4.00
N LEU A 83 2.60 6.79 -2.97
CA LEU A 83 1.19 6.57 -2.73
C LEU A 83 0.80 7.32 -1.47
N ILE A 84 -0.26 8.10 -1.54
CA ILE A 84 -0.71 8.93 -0.44
C ILE A 84 -2.04 8.40 0.06
N ASP A 85 -2.07 8.04 1.34
CA ASP A 85 -3.28 7.59 2.02
C ASP A 85 -3.77 8.73 2.91
N LYS A 86 -4.99 9.18 2.70
CA LYS A 86 -5.61 10.24 3.49
C LYS A 86 -6.42 9.60 4.60
N ILE A 87 -6.04 9.88 5.84
CA ILE A 87 -6.70 9.29 7.00
C ILE A 87 -7.19 10.39 7.94
N ASP A 88 -8.20 10.06 8.76
CA ASP A 88 -8.68 10.92 9.82
C ASP A 88 -8.05 10.50 11.13
N VAL A 89 -7.43 11.46 11.83
CA VAL A 89 -6.88 11.24 13.17
C VAL A 89 -7.44 12.31 14.08
N ALA A 90 -8.29 11.92 15.02
CA ALA A 90 -8.91 12.83 15.99
C ALA A 90 -9.60 14.01 15.32
N GLY A 91 -10.34 13.76 14.23
CA GLY A 91 -11.09 14.80 13.52
C GLY A 91 -10.27 15.63 12.56
N GLN A 92 -8.96 15.36 12.43
CA GLN A 92 -8.09 16.05 11.50
C GLN A 92 -7.66 15.10 10.39
N GLN A 93 -7.72 15.57 9.15
CA GLN A 93 -7.24 14.80 8.01
C GLN A 93 -5.72 14.84 7.96
N LYS A 94 -5.10 13.68 7.87
CA LYS A 94 -3.65 13.51 7.78
C LYS A 94 -3.32 12.69 6.55
N ASP A 95 -2.13 12.91 6.01
CA ASP A 95 -1.64 12.13 4.87
C ASP A 95 -0.53 11.20 5.35
N ILE A 96 -0.62 9.93 4.95
CA ILE A 96 0.51 9.00 5.08
C ILE A 96 1.07 8.83 3.68
N VAL A 97 2.34 9.14 3.50
CA VAL A 97 3.01 9.05 2.21
C VAL A 97 3.92 7.83 2.22
N TYR A 98 3.67 6.91 1.28
CA TYR A 98 4.50 5.73 1.09
C TYR A 98 5.38 5.98 -0.12
N HIS A 99 6.68 6.10 0.10
CA HIS A 99 7.63 6.36 -0.97
C HIS A 99 8.20 5.04 -1.47
N PHE A 100 8.02 4.76 -2.74
CA PHE A 100 8.50 3.52 -3.37
C PHE A 100 9.65 3.84 -4.30
N LYS A 101 10.72 3.07 -4.16
CA LYS A 101 11.90 3.22 -4.98
C LYS A 101 12.20 1.89 -5.67
N LYS A 102 12.49 1.96 -6.97
CA LYS A 102 12.84 0.78 -7.73
C LYS A 102 14.22 0.27 -7.30
N THR A 103 14.35 -1.04 -7.11
CA THR A 103 15.59 -1.63 -6.62
C THR A 103 16.42 -2.30 -7.71
N ASN A 104 15.87 -2.46 -8.92
CA ASN A 104 16.62 -3.04 -10.02
C ASN A 104 16.11 -2.57 -11.37
#